data_3272e220cb4af4b3842fa1217c934a72
#
_entry.id   3272e220cb4af4b3842fa1217c934a72
#
_cell.length_a   1.000
_cell.length_b   1.000
_cell.length_c   1.000
_cell.angle_alpha   90.00
_cell.angle_beta   90.00
_cell.angle_gamma   90.00
#
_symmetry.space_group_name_H-M   'P 1'
#
loop_
_entity.id
_entity.type
_entity.pdbx_description
1 polymer ?
#
loop_
_entity_poly.entity_id
_entity_poly.type
_entity_poly.pdbx_seq_one_letter_code
_entity_poly.pdbx_strand_id
1 'polypeptide(L)'
;MSNNDSEKRGPIEKGEKGWPINPFGVGTALIFVLIIIFLIVRPLLFQKTTIIQQNQQENAKGGRIISPQTGEIIRSKTIPVELSVDQPADVAKVEFWAKIYSENKWEKIGEVTSAPYKFEWTTPINFQNKAIALTSHIYKKNGEIVKDPGGWQEGIILLSE
;
A
#
# COMPACT_ATOMS: atom_id res chain seq x y z
N MET A 1 3.09 -100.55 -10.29
CA MET A 1 1.83 -99.93 -10.66
C MET A 1 1.88 -98.54 -10.14
N SER A 2 2.16 -97.62 -11.00
CA SER A 2 2.44 -96.25 -10.68
C SER A 2 1.36 -95.38 -11.35
N ASN A 3 0.57 -94.67 -10.59
CA ASN A 3 -0.34 -93.67 -11.11
C ASN A 3 0.26 -92.26 -10.80
N ASN A 4 0.71 -91.63 -11.88
CA ASN A 4 1.05 -90.19 -11.89
C ASN A 4 -0.19 -89.38 -12.24
N ASP A 5 -0.79 -88.75 -11.25
CA ASP A 5 -1.76 -87.73 -11.48
C ASP A 5 -1.02 -86.39 -11.50
N SER A 6 -0.79 -85.94 -12.72
CA SER A 6 -0.29 -84.53 -12.96
C SER A 6 -1.44 -83.58 -12.90
N GLU A 7 -1.55 -82.92 -11.77
CA GLU A 7 -2.47 -81.77 -11.51
C GLU A 7 -2.06 -80.54 -12.36
N LYS A 8 -2.83 -80.22 -13.38
CA LYS A 8 -2.74 -79.02 -14.20
C LYS A 8 -3.21 -77.85 -13.38
N ARG A 9 -2.27 -77.07 -12.87
CA ARG A 9 -2.60 -75.71 -12.33
C ARG A 9 -2.85 -74.75 -13.50
N GLY A 10 -4.07 -74.29 -13.61
CA GLY A 10 -4.47 -73.24 -14.54
C GLY A 10 -3.81 -71.89 -14.21
N PRO A 11 -3.74 -71.00 -15.16
CA PRO A 11 -3.12 -69.68 -14.98
C PRO A 11 -3.88 -68.82 -13.96
N ILE A 12 -3.14 -68.26 -13.02
CA ILE A 12 -3.68 -67.30 -12.06
C ILE A 12 -3.97 -66.01 -12.82
N GLU A 13 -5.25 -65.73 -13.05
CA GLU A 13 -5.73 -64.46 -13.58
C GLU A 13 -5.49 -63.38 -12.54
N LYS A 14 -4.49 -62.52 -12.78
CA LYS A 14 -4.30 -61.28 -12.02
C LYS A 14 -5.43 -60.32 -12.37
N GLY A 15 -6.48 -60.34 -11.57
CA GLY A 15 -7.53 -59.33 -11.61
C GLY A 15 -6.96 -57.96 -11.29
N GLU A 16 -6.67 -57.15 -12.30
CA GLU A 16 -6.44 -55.74 -12.14
C GLU A 16 -7.75 -55.10 -11.63
N LYS A 17 -7.82 -54.89 -10.31
CA LYS A 17 -8.82 -54.02 -9.71
C LYS A 17 -8.46 -52.57 -10.06
N GLY A 18 -8.75 -52.17 -11.29
CA GLY A 18 -8.84 -50.77 -11.65
C GLY A 18 -9.95 -50.13 -10.83
N TRP A 19 -9.62 -49.21 -9.97
CA TRP A 19 -10.62 -48.43 -9.27
C TRP A 19 -11.39 -47.62 -10.34
N PRO A 20 -12.72 -47.71 -10.39
CA PRO A 20 -13.48 -46.89 -11.33
C PRO A 20 -13.33 -45.44 -10.94
N ILE A 21 -12.52 -44.68 -11.70
CA ILE A 21 -12.41 -43.24 -11.55
C ILE A 21 -13.76 -42.67 -12.01
N ASN A 22 -14.60 -42.31 -11.05
CA ASN A 22 -15.86 -41.67 -11.34
C ASN A 22 -15.57 -40.24 -11.81
N PRO A 23 -15.85 -39.87 -13.08
CA PRO A 23 -15.51 -38.55 -13.62
C PRO A 23 -16.20 -37.43 -12.85
N PHE A 24 -17.34 -37.66 -12.22
CA PHE A 24 -18.02 -36.72 -11.31
C PHE A 24 -17.23 -36.51 -10.01
N GLY A 25 -16.57 -37.53 -9.46
CA GLY A 25 -15.76 -37.43 -8.25
C GLY A 25 -14.51 -36.59 -8.43
N VAL A 26 -13.88 -36.64 -9.61
CA VAL A 26 -12.68 -35.85 -9.94
C VAL A 26 -13.03 -34.38 -10.07
N GLY A 27 -14.17 -34.04 -10.70
CA GLY A 27 -14.63 -32.66 -10.85
C GLY A 27 -14.95 -32.00 -9.50
N THR A 28 -15.62 -32.70 -8.59
CA THR A 28 -15.95 -32.18 -7.25
C THR A 28 -14.69 -32.01 -6.40
N ALA A 29 -13.72 -32.92 -6.46
CA ALA A 29 -12.45 -32.79 -5.73
C ALA A 29 -11.64 -31.55 -6.20
N LEU A 30 -11.60 -31.27 -7.50
CA LEU A 30 -10.95 -30.07 -8.04
C LEU A 30 -11.59 -28.76 -7.53
N ILE A 31 -12.92 -28.70 -7.47
CA ILE A 31 -13.64 -27.53 -6.94
C ILE A 31 -13.30 -27.31 -5.47
N PHE A 32 -13.26 -28.35 -4.65
CA PHE A 32 -12.88 -28.23 -3.24
C PHE A 32 -11.44 -27.75 -3.05
N VAL A 33 -10.50 -28.22 -3.86
CA VAL A 33 -9.11 -27.75 -3.83
C VAL A 33 -9.02 -26.27 -4.18
N LEU A 34 -9.74 -25.81 -5.20
CA LEU A 34 -9.77 -24.38 -5.58
C LEU A 34 -10.40 -23.50 -4.49
N ILE A 35 -11.45 -23.97 -3.82
CA ILE A 35 -12.05 -23.26 -2.68
C ILE A 35 -11.07 -23.14 -1.52
N ILE A 36 -10.35 -24.21 -1.19
CA ILE A 36 -9.35 -24.23 -0.11
C ILE A 36 -8.20 -23.25 -0.45
N ILE A 37 -7.68 -23.28 -1.69
CA ILE A 37 -6.64 -22.36 -2.15
C ILE A 37 -7.14 -20.92 -2.04
N PHE A 38 -8.38 -20.63 -2.46
CA PHE A 38 -8.97 -19.31 -2.38
C PHE A 38 -9.14 -18.80 -0.94
N LEU A 39 -9.55 -19.70 0.00
CA LEU A 39 -9.68 -19.38 1.41
C LEU A 39 -8.33 -19.12 2.10
N ILE A 40 -7.24 -19.79 1.63
CA ILE A 40 -5.90 -19.58 2.19
C ILE A 40 -5.24 -18.34 1.58
N VAL A 41 -5.43 -18.08 0.29
CA VAL A 41 -4.76 -16.96 -0.42
C VAL A 41 -5.42 -15.62 -0.10
N ARG A 42 -6.75 -15.59 0.08
CA ARG A 42 -7.46 -14.34 0.44
C ARG A 42 -6.89 -13.64 1.68
N PRO A 43 -6.73 -14.28 2.85
CA PRO A 43 -6.21 -13.60 4.02
C PRO A 43 -4.77 -13.09 3.84
N LEU A 44 -3.95 -13.79 3.04
CA LEU A 44 -2.58 -13.34 2.73
C LEU A 44 -2.55 -12.07 1.87
N LEU A 45 -3.50 -11.91 0.95
CA LEU A 45 -3.64 -10.69 0.13
C LEU A 45 -4.23 -9.53 0.94
N PHE A 46 -5.18 -9.79 1.83
CA PHE A 46 -5.78 -8.76 2.68
C PHE A 46 -4.85 -8.28 3.81
N GLN A 47 -3.92 -9.10 4.29
CA GLN A 47 -2.93 -8.65 5.28
C GLN A 47 -2.03 -7.52 4.76
N LYS A 48 -1.68 -7.50 3.47
CA LYS A 48 -0.92 -6.38 2.88
C LYS A 48 -1.68 -5.05 2.94
N THR A 49 -2.99 -5.09 2.74
CA THR A 49 -3.84 -3.87 2.77
C THR A 49 -3.96 -3.33 4.20
N THR A 50 -4.06 -4.19 5.20
CA THR A 50 -4.18 -3.79 6.61
C THR A 50 -2.88 -3.16 7.13
N ILE A 51 -1.70 -3.65 6.71
CA ILE A 51 -0.40 -3.08 7.10
C ILE A 51 -0.23 -1.67 6.51
N ILE A 52 -0.67 -1.43 5.27
CA ILE A 52 -0.60 -0.09 4.64
C ILE A 52 -1.53 0.89 5.38
N GLN A 53 -2.74 0.49 5.76
CA GLN A 53 -3.66 1.33 6.50
C GLN A 53 -3.18 1.59 7.94
N GLN A 54 -2.56 0.61 8.60
CA GLN A 54 -2.05 0.76 9.95
C GLN A 54 -0.83 1.70 9.99
N ASN A 55 0.06 1.63 9.00
CA ASN A 55 1.18 2.57 8.87
C ASN A 55 0.72 3.99 8.54
N GLN A 56 -0.37 4.18 7.79
CA GLN A 56 -0.95 5.49 7.54
C GLN A 56 -1.63 6.07 8.78
N GLN A 57 -2.21 5.24 9.63
CA GLN A 57 -2.87 5.69 10.86
C GLN A 57 -1.87 6.04 11.97
N GLU A 58 -0.73 5.37 12.05
CA GLU A 58 0.35 5.70 12.99
C GLU A 58 1.08 7.00 12.58
N ASN A 59 1.23 7.24 11.27
CA ASN A 59 1.76 8.48 10.73
C ASN A 59 0.77 9.67 10.78
N ALA A 60 -0.53 9.42 11.01
CA ALA A 60 -1.54 10.47 11.14
C ALA A 60 -1.45 11.24 12.48
N LYS A 61 -0.61 10.78 13.42
CA LYS A 61 -0.46 11.41 14.73
C LYS A 61 0.18 12.79 14.59
N GLY A 62 -0.57 13.81 15.00
CA GLY A 62 -0.12 15.21 15.01
C GLY A 62 -0.74 16.09 13.93
N GLY A 63 -1.16 15.53 12.79
CA GLY A 63 -1.79 16.29 11.71
C GLY A 63 -1.58 15.66 10.34
N ARG A 64 -2.05 16.33 9.29
CA ARG A 64 -1.84 15.92 7.89
C ARG A 64 -2.00 17.11 6.94
N ILE A 65 -1.30 17.08 5.81
CA ILE A 65 -1.53 18.03 4.71
C ILE A 65 -2.90 17.72 4.10
N ILE A 66 -3.73 18.74 3.98
CA ILE A 66 -5.08 18.66 3.40
C ILE A 66 -5.18 19.33 2.03
N SER A 67 -4.21 20.15 1.68
CA SER A 67 -4.06 20.77 0.35
C SER A 67 -2.56 20.93 0.04
N PRO A 68 -2.12 20.60 -1.18
CA PRO A 68 -2.80 19.83 -2.20
C PRO A 68 -2.93 18.34 -1.81
N GLN A 69 -3.82 17.62 -2.51
CA GLN A 69 -4.06 16.20 -2.26
C GLN A 69 -3.15 15.30 -3.09
N THR A 70 -2.97 14.06 -2.62
CA THR A 70 -2.25 13.02 -3.38
C THR A 70 -2.88 12.84 -4.78
N GLY A 71 -2.03 12.84 -5.80
CA GLY A 71 -2.44 12.65 -7.19
C GLY A 71 -3.04 13.88 -7.87
N GLU A 72 -3.07 15.03 -7.21
CA GLU A 72 -3.64 16.27 -7.76
C GLU A 72 -2.80 16.81 -8.93
N ILE A 73 -3.47 17.29 -9.98
CA ILE A 73 -2.83 17.98 -11.12
C ILE A 73 -3.12 19.46 -11.01
N ILE A 74 -2.07 20.26 -10.85
CA ILE A 74 -2.15 21.69 -10.59
C ILE A 74 -1.56 22.45 -11.78
N ARG A 75 -2.33 23.44 -12.28
CA ARG A 75 -1.96 24.31 -13.41
C ARG A 75 -1.70 25.76 -13.00
N SER A 76 -1.50 26.00 -11.72
CA SER A 76 -1.24 27.33 -11.17
C SER A 76 0.19 27.45 -10.70
N LYS A 77 0.79 28.62 -10.88
CA LYS A 77 2.10 28.96 -10.29
C LYS A 77 2.07 29.07 -8.78
N THR A 78 0.91 29.44 -8.21
CA THR A 78 0.74 29.61 -6.77
C THR A 78 -0.22 28.57 -6.26
N ILE A 79 0.20 27.84 -5.24
CA ILE A 79 -0.49 26.67 -4.70
C ILE A 79 -0.76 26.89 -3.23
N PRO A 80 -2.02 26.82 -2.77
CA PRO A 80 -2.32 26.81 -1.35
C PRO A 80 -1.84 25.52 -0.72
N VAL A 81 -0.89 25.61 0.22
CA VAL A 81 -0.44 24.46 1.02
C VAL A 81 -0.99 24.60 2.41
N GLU A 82 -1.75 23.60 2.86
CA GLU A 82 -2.46 23.64 4.12
C GLU A 82 -2.29 22.35 4.91
N LEU A 83 -1.98 22.48 6.21
CA LEU A 83 -1.88 21.38 7.17
C LEU A 83 -3.00 21.48 8.20
N SER A 84 -3.76 20.41 8.38
CA SER A 84 -4.61 20.22 9.55
C SER A 84 -3.77 19.66 10.69
N VAL A 85 -3.84 20.27 11.87
CA VAL A 85 -3.09 19.89 13.06
C VAL A 85 -4.06 19.48 14.17
N ASP A 86 -3.79 18.35 14.83
CA ASP A 86 -4.69 17.82 15.88
C ASP A 86 -4.71 18.70 17.15
N GLN A 87 -3.57 19.26 17.53
CA GLN A 87 -3.41 20.08 18.75
C GLN A 87 -2.67 21.38 18.41
N PRO A 88 -3.34 22.34 17.77
CA PRO A 88 -2.70 23.57 17.30
C PRO A 88 -2.15 24.45 18.43
N ALA A 89 -2.69 24.34 19.66
CA ALA A 89 -2.22 25.10 20.81
C ALA A 89 -0.78 24.75 21.23
N ASP A 90 -0.34 23.51 20.96
CA ASP A 90 0.97 23.02 21.35
C ASP A 90 2.06 23.29 20.30
N VAL A 91 1.67 23.81 19.13
CA VAL A 91 2.58 24.03 18.01
C VAL A 91 3.30 25.38 18.16
N ALA A 92 4.62 25.33 17.99
CA ALA A 92 5.46 26.53 17.88
C ALA A 92 5.58 27.00 16.43
N LYS A 93 5.77 26.05 15.50
CA LYS A 93 5.83 26.31 14.05
C LYS A 93 5.61 25.03 13.24
N VAL A 94 5.26 25.20 11.98
CA VAL A 94 5.21 24.15 10.96
C VAL A 94 6.15 24.52 9.83
N GLU A 95 6.96 23.58 9.39
CA GLU A 95 7.75 23.69 8.17
C GLU A 95 7.16 22.77 7.10
N PHE A 96 7.11 23.28 5.87
CA PHE A 96 6.65 22.52 4.70
C PHE A 96 7.82 22.25 3.78
N TRP A 97 7.83 21.04 3.23
CA TRP A 97 8.92 20.53 2.40
C TRP A 97 8.37 19.92 1.13
N ALA A 98 9.07 20.14 0.02
CA ALA A 98 8.76 19.56 -1.28
C ALA A 98 9.96 18.79 -1.82
N LYS A 99 9.68 17.76 -2.62
CA LYS A 99 10.67 16.97 -3.34
C LYS A 99 10.18 16.69 -4.76
N ILE A 100 11.05 16.87 -5.75
CA ILE A 100 10.83 16.40 -7.11
C ILE A 100 11.15 14.90 -7.14
N TYR A 101 10.30 14.07 -7.74
CA TYR A 101 10.49 12.61 -7.76
C TYR A 101 11.79 12.17 -8.42
N SER A 102 12.23 12.87 -9.48
CA SER A 102 13.50 12.59 -10.16
C SER A 102 14.74 13.01 -9.34
N GLU A 103 14.53 13.83 -8.29
CA GLU A 103 15.60 14.36 -7.45
C GLU A 103 15.39 13.84 -6.03
N ASN A 104 16.37 13.15 -5.46
CA ASN A 104 16.22 12.58 -4.11
C ASN A 104 16.56 13.61 -3.01
N LYS A 105 16.09 14.85 -3.15
CA LYS A 105 16.38 15.96 -2.24
C LYS A 105 15.09 16.67 -1.83
N TRP A 106 14.89 16.80 -0.52
CA TRP A 106 13.84 17.63 0.05
C TRP A 106 14.30 19.08 0.16
N GLU A 107 13.43 20.01 -0.24
CA GLU A 107 13.64 21.45 -0.12
C GLU A 107 12.55 22.04 0.76
N LYS A 108 12.95 22.90 1.72
CA LYS A 108 11.99 23.65 2.53
C LYS A 108 11.32 24.72 1.66
N ILE A 109 9.99 24.67 1.57
CA ILE A 109 9.20 25.57 0.73
C ILE A 109 8.44 26.63 1.51
N GLY A 110 8.26 26.45 2.83
CA GLY A 110 7.60 27.43 3.66
C GLY A 110 7.65 27.11 5.14
N GLU A 111 7.25 28.12 5.94
CA GLU A 111 7.13 28.03 7.40
C GLU A 111 5.95 28.86 7.86
N VAL A 112 5.17 28.34 8.80
CA VAL A 112 4.03 29.03 9.42
C VAL A 112 4.10 28.84 10.93
N THR A 113 3.99 29.94 11.68
CA THR A 113 4.15 29.97 13.15
C THR A 113 2.83 30.09 13.92
N SER A 114 1.71 30.20 13.22
CA SER A 114 0.38 30.30 13.83
C SER A 114 -0.70 29.69 12.96
N ALA A 115 -1.76 29.19 13.57
CA ALA A 115 -2.93 28.70 12.86
C ALA A 115 -3.68 29.83 12.16
N PRO A 116 -4.31 29.59 11.00
CA PRO A 116 -4.29 28.34 10.27
C PRO A 116 -2.92 28.09 9.62
N TYR A 117 -2.44 26.83 9.68
CA TYR A 117 -1.13 26.47 9.10
C TYR A 117 -1.25 26.31 7.59
N LYS A 118 -1.34 27.44 6.93
CA LYS A 118 -1.54 27.59 5.50
C LYS A 118 -0.66 28.71 4.94
N PHE A 119 -0.11 28.50 3.74
CA PHE A 119 0.58 29.55 2.98
C PHE A 119 0.42 29.33 1.49
N GLU A 120 0.65 30.38 0.73
CA GLU A 120 0.66 30.34 -0.74
C GLU A 120 2.09 30.07 -1.22
N TRP A 121 2.32 28.87 -1.77
CA TRP A 121 3.60 28.51 -2.34
C TRP A 121 3.68 28.92 -3.81
N THR A 122 4.51 29.89 -4.14
CA THR A 122 4.86 30.19 -5.53
C THR A 122 5.91 29.19 -6.00
N THR A 123 5.56 28.35 -6.93
CA THR A 123 6.42 27.24 -7.39
C THR A 123 7.57 27.75 -8.23
N PRO A 124 8.83 27.45 -7.85
CA PRO A 124 10.00 27.79 -8.66
C PRO A 124 9.99 27.05 -10.01
N ILE A 125 10.71 27.61 -10.98
CA ILE A 125 10.73 27.07 -12.36
C ILE A 125 11.20 25.61 -12.43
N ASN A 126 12.11 25.21 -11.54
CA ASN A 126 12.63 23.84 -11.47
C ASN A 126 11.58 22.80 -11.02
N PHE A 127 10.48 23.22 -10.37
CA PHE A 127 9.36 22.36 -9.98
C PHE A 127 8.29 22.24 -11.08
N GLN A 128 8.28 23.14 -12.05
CA GLN A 128 7.27 23.15 -13.11
C GLN A 128 7.43 21.95 -14.06
N ASN A 129 6.30 21.40 -14.53
CA ASN A 129 6.21 20.19 -15.36
C ASN A 129 6.84 18.97 -14.70
N LYS A 130 6.76 18.89 -13.36
CA LYS A 130 7.32 17.79 -12.57
C LYS A 130 6.25 17.14 -11.69
N ALA A 131 6.49 15.86 -11.39
CA ALA A 131 5.80 15.18 -10.32
C ALA A 131 6.57 15.41 -9.01
N ILE A 132 5.83 15.78 -7.96
CA ILE A 132 6.39 16.14 -6.66
C ILE A 132 5.75 15.35 -5.53
N ALA A 133 6.44 15.32 -4.39
CA ALA A 133 5.89 14.95 -3.10
C ALA A 133 6.00 16.14 -2.14
N LEU A 134 5.02 16.26 -1.24
CA LEU A 134 5.00 17.24 -0.16
C LEU A 134 4.99 16.54 1.19
N THR A 135 5.62 17.17 2.17
CA THR A 135 5.51 16.79 3.58
C THR A 135 5.59 18.02 4.49
N SER A 136 5.39 17.80 5.79
CA SER A 136 5.54 18.82 6.80
C SER A 136 6.25 18.32 8.03
N HIS A 137 6.84 19.25 8.79
CA HIS A 137 7.40 18.97 10.12
C HIS A 137 6.72 19.93 11.12
N ILE A 138 6.16 19.37 12.19
CA ILE A 138 5.52 20.14 13.26
C ILE A 138 6.52 20.27 14.42
N TYR A 139 6.88 21.47 14.76
CA TYR A 139 7.71 21.78 15.93
C TYR A 139 6.80 22.20 17.09
N LYS A 140 6.80 21.43 18.16
CA LYS A 140 5.99 21.73 19.34
C LYS A 140 6.71 22.68 20.31
N LYS A 141 5.95 23.39 21.13
CA LYS A 141 6.48 24.29 22.14
C LYS A 141 7.35 23.60 23.21
N ASN A 142 7.15 22.31 23.41
CA ASN A 142 7.95 21.47 24.33
C ASN A 142 9.29 20.98 23.73
N GLY A 143 9.59 21.36 22.46
CA GLY A 143 10.79 20.94 21.73
C GLY A 143 10.65 19.62 20.96
N GLU A 144 9.53 18.93 21.07
CA GLU A 144 9.23 17.73 20.25
C GLU A 144 9.06 18.11 18.78
N ILE A 145 9.57 17.27 17.88
CA ILE A 145 9.41 17.43 16.43
C ILE A 145 8.67 16.21 15.90
N VAL A 146 7.49 16.43 15.32
CA VAL A 146 6.74 15.42 14.59
C VAL A 146 7.07 15.58 13.10
N LYS A 147 7.78 14.60 12.55
CA LYS A 147 8.14 14.56 11.13
C LYS A 147 7.09 13.77 10.35
N ASP A 148 6.80 14.27 9.15
CA ASP A 148 5.90 13.62 8.19
C ASP A 148 4.52 13.26 8.78
N PRO A 149 3.85 14.16 9.55
CA PRO A 149 2.54 13.87 10.10
C PRO A 149 1.54 13.59 8.98
N GLY A 150 0.83 12.46 9.08
CA GLY A 150 -0.09 12.00 8.03
C GLY A 150 0.59 11.44 6.79
N GLY A 151 1.91 11.30 6.78
CA GLY A 151 2.68 10.83 5.64
C GLY A 151 2.94 11.90 4.57
N TRP A 152 3.41 11.45 3.41
CA TRP A 152 3.67 12.35 2.28
C TRP A 152 2.45 12.46 1.38
N GLN A 153 2.19 13.65 0.85
CA GLN A 153 1.28 13.84 -0.28
C GLN A 153 2.07 13.60 -1.57
N GLU A 154 1.75 12.50 -2.24
CA GLU A 154 2.54 12.01 -3.37
C GLU A 154 1.80 12.13 -4.70
N GLY A 155 2.57 12.08 -5.82
CA GLY A 155 1.99 12.07 -7.16
C GLY A 155 1.34 13.39 -7.58
N ILE A 156 1.63 14.49 -6.89
CA ILE A 156 1.17 15.82 -7.27
C ILE A 156 1.93 16.23 -8.54
N ILE A 157 1.19 16.60 -9.58
CA ILE A 157 1.78 16.99 -10.87
C ILE A 157 1.60 18.51 -11.04
N LEU A 158 2.70 19.21 -11.14
CA LEU A 158 2.73 20.65 -11.42
C LEU A 158 2.90 20.87 -12.92
N LEU A 159 1.94 21.54 -13.55
CA LEU A 159 2.01 21.92 -14.97
C LEU A 159 2.23 23.42 -15.06
N SER A 160 3.10 23.84 -15.99
CA SER A 160 3.19 25.27 -16.37
C SER A 160 1.91 25.70 -17.09
N GLU A 161 1.49 26.92 -16.86
CA GLU A 161 0.51 27.60 -17.70
C GLU A 161 1.09 27.88 -19.08
#